data_0109495d319a62ab10f15240c66109db
#
_entry.id   0109495d319a62ab10f15240c66109db
#
_cell.length_a   1.000
_cell.length_b   1.000
_cell.length_c   1.000
_cell.angle_alpha   90.00
_cell.angle_beta   90.00
_cell.angle_gamma   90.00
#
_symmetry.space_group_name_H-M   'P 1'
#
loop_
_entity.id
_entity.type
_entity.pdbx_description
1 polymer ?
#
loop_
_entity_poly.entity_id
_entity_poly.type
_entity_poly.pdbx_seq_one_letter_code
_entity_poly.pdbx_strand_id
1 'polypeptide(L)'
;MKKATTTMKKRRSGSKEGKGGDSPSQLIDARINELSDWRGETLARIRMLIKQADPEVVEEVKWRKPSNPLGVPVWSHAGILCTGETYKNVVKLTFAKGASLADPSGLFNSSLEGNTRRAIDFHEGDKIDEKALKALIRAAVKLNTSG
;
A
#
# COMPACT_ATOMS: atom_id res chain seq x y z
N MET A 1 27.60 -2.21 -10.22
CA MET A 1 27.58 -2.65 -10.04
C MET A 1 27.82 -2.73 -9.88
N LYS A 2 26.97 -2.77 -9.89
CA LYS A 2 26.76 -2.96 -9.33
C LYS A 2 26.48 -2.94 -9.13
N LYS A 3 26.28 -2.95 -9.21
CA LYS A 3 26.00 -3.09 -8.68
C LYS A 3 25.65 -3.04 -8.45
N ALA A 4 25.60 -2.82 -8.35
CA ALA A 4 25.28 -3.07 -8.03
C ALA A 4 25.15 -2.99 -7.60
N THR A 5 25.08 -2.91 -7.53
CA THR A 5 24.96 -3.20 -7.09
C THR A 5 24.93 -3.19 -6.60
N THR A 6 24.73 -3.07 -6.49
CA THR A 6 24.77 -3.40 -5.98
C THR A 6 24.85 -3.39 -5.46
N THR A 7 24.59 -3.24 -5.33
CA THR A 7 24.82 -3.59 -4.79
C THR A 7 24.95 -3.44 -4.33
N MET A 8 24.86 -3.19 -4.32
CA MET A 8 25.08 -3.36 -3.74
C MET A 8 25.06 -3.29 -3.33
N LYS A 9 24.78 -2.97 -3.36
CA LYS A 9 24.92 -3.09 -2.72
C LYS A 9 24.79 -3.01 -2.27
N LYS A 10 24.63 -2.77 -2.19
CA LYS A 10 24.69 -2.94 -1.53
C LYS A 10 24.61 -2.70 -1.03
N ARG A 11 24.38 -2.41 -1.00
CA ARG A 11 24.49 -2.47 -0.33
C ARG A 11 24.33 -2.19 0.10
N ARG A 12 24.15 -1.97 0.26
CA ARG A 12 24.14 -2.03 0.81
C ARG A 12 23.83 -1.91 1.21
N SER A 13 23.89 -1.76 1.53
CA SER A 13 23.62 -2.03 1.96
C SER A 13 23.57 -1.93 2.54
N GLY A 14 23.30 -1.75 2.84
CA GLY A 14 23.16 -2.16 3.40
C GLY A 14 23.12 -2.05 4.22
N SER A 15 23.05 -2.11 4.43
CA SER A 15 23.06 -2.41 5.12
C SER A 15 23.16 -2.35 5.95
N LYS A 16 23.16 -2.42 6.31
CA LYS A 16 23.34 -2.69 7.05
C LYS A 16 23.08 -2.82 7.72
N GLU A 17 22.93 -2.94 8.04
CA GLU A 17 22.71 -3.25 8.60
C GLU A 17 22.26 -3.37 8.86
N GLY A 18 22.17 -3.25 9.05
CA GLY A 18 21.79 -3.49 9.25
C GLY A 18 21.53 -3.14 9.36
N LYS A 19 21.38 -2.97 9.54
CA LYS A 19 21.26 -2.73 9.58
C LYS A 19 20.75 -2.18 9.21
N GLY A 20 21.06 -2.14 9.06
CA GLY A 20 20.20 -1.54 8.52
C GLY A 20 19.30 -1.13 7.74
N GLY A 21 18.99 -0.82 7.35
CA GLY A 21 17.73 -0.32 6.95
C GLY A 21 17.38 -0.52 5.53
N ASP A 22 16.50 -1.46 5.32
CA ASP A 22 15.80 -1.55 4.05
C ASP A 22 14.89 -0.33 3.91
N SER A 23 14.74 0.18 2.68
CA SER A 23 13.80 1.25 2.40
C SER A 23 12.36 0.73 2.56
N PRO A 24 11.39 1.65 2.73
CA PRO A 24 9.98 1.22 2.76
C PRO A 24 9.58 0.42 1.54
N SER A 25 10.01 0.83 0.34
CA SER A 25 9.68 0.08 -0.87
C SER A 25 10.26 -1.34 -0.85
N GLN A 26 11.47 -1.51 -0.31
CA GLN A 26 12.07 -2.84 -0.17
C GLN A 26 11.31 -3.70 0.84
N LEU A 27 10.83 -3.09 1.92
CA LEU A 27 10.03 -3.81 2.91
C LEU A 27 8.69 -4.26 2.34
N ILE A 28 8.10 -3.43 1.48
CA ILE A 28 6.86 -3.80 0.79
C ILE A 28 7.13 -4.93 -0.19
N ASP A 29 8.24 -4.87 -0.94
CA ASP A 29 8.65 -5.98 -1.81
C ASP A 29 8.76 -7.28 -1.02
N ALA A 30 9.40 -7.22 0.16
CA ALA A 30 9.57 -8.40 1.02
C ALA A 30 8.23 -8.94 1.50
N ARG A 31 7.29 -8.06 1.86
CA ARG A 31 5.95 -8.47 2.28
C ARG A 31 5.24 -9.21 1.15
N ILE A 32 5.28 -8.68 -0.06
CA ILE A 32 4.65 -9.30 -1.22
C ILE A 32 5.26 -10.67 -1.48
N ASN A 33 6.58 -10.78 -1.43
CA ASN A 33 7.26 -12.05 -1.66
C ASN A 33 6.95 -13.07 -0.57
N GLU A 34 6.84 -12.63 0.68
CA GLU A 34 6.53 -13.51 1.80
C GLU A 34 5.15 -14.15 1.66
N LEU A 35 4.19 -13.41 1.11
CA LEU A 35 2.81 -13.90 1.00
C LEU A 35 2.66 -15.06 0.04
N SER A 36 3.44 -15.14 -1.03
CA SER A 36 3.57 -16.26 -1.98
C SER A 36 2.24 -16.92 -2.43
N ASP A 37 1.12 -16.21 -2.34
CA ASP A 37 -0.18 -16.71 -2.78
C ASP A 37 -0.96 -15.54 -3.41
N TRP A 38 -2.28 -15.72 -3.61
CA TRP A 38 -3.14 -14.72 -4.23
C TRP A 38 -3.06 -13.37 -3.51
N ARG A 39 -2.79 -13.36 -2.20
CA ARG A 39 -2.72 -12.11 -1.44
C ARG A 39 -1.51 -11.27 -1.88
N GLY A 40 -0.39 -11.93 -2.15
CA GLY A 40 0.80 -11.25 -2.67
C GLY A 40 0.53 -10.65 -4.04
N GLU A 41 -0.10 -11.40 -4.92
CA GLU A 41 -0.45 -10.92 -6.26
C GLU A 41 -1.41 -9.74 -6.19
N THR A 42 -2.41 -9.83 -5.31
CA THR A 42 -3.39 -8.77 -5.14
C THR A 42 -2.73 -7.50 -4.60
N LEU A 43 -1.89 -7.63 -3.57
CA LEU A 43 -1.20 -6.49 -2.99
C LEU A 43 -0.27 -5.83 -4.01
N ALA A 44 0.45 -6.65 -4.80
CA ALA A 44 1.32 -6.14 -5.86
C ALA A 44 0.52 -5.35 -6.90
N ARG A 45 -0.65 -5.87 -7.27
CA ARG A 45 -1.53 -5.21 -8.23
C ARG A 45 -2.03 -3.87 -7.70
N ILE A 46 -2.50 -3.85 -6.47
CA ILE A 46 -2.96 -2.63 -5.81
C ILE A 46 -1.84 -1.59 -5.78
N ARG A 47 -0.64 -2.02 -5.39
CA ARG A 47 0.54 -1.15 -5.35
C ARG A 47 0.81 -0.51 -6.70
N MET A 48 0.76 -1.33 -7.76
CA MET A 48 0.99 -0.84 -9.12
C MET A 48 -0.05 0.21 -9.50
N LEU A 49 -1.32 -0.05 -9.18
CA LEU A 49 -2.41 0.87 -9.53
C LEU A 49 -2.29 2.19 -8.77
N ILE A 50 -1.87 2.14 -7.50
CA ILE A 50 -1.63 3.34 -6.71
C ILE A 50 -0.53 4.19 -7.35
N LYS A 51 0.58 3.55 -7.74
CA LYS A 51 1.70 4.26 -8.34
C LYS A 51 1.36 4.81 -9.73
N GLN A 52 0.51 4.13 -10.47
CA GLN A 52 0.02 4.63 -11.75
C GLN A 52 -0.91 5.83 -11.57
N ALA A 53 -1.76 5.78 -10.56
CA ALA A 53 -2.68 6.88 -10.28
C ALA A 53 -1.95 8.12 -9.78
N ASP A 54 -0.88 7.91 -9.02
CA ASP A 54 -0.10 9.00 -8.43
C ASP A 54 1.39 8.67 -8.48
N PRO A 55 2.07 9.07 -9.58
CA PRO A 55 3.51 8.81 -9.70
C PRO A 55 4.38 9.43 -8.61
N GLU A 56 3.85 10.40 -7.87
CA GLU A 56 4.57 11.05 -6.78
C GLU A 56 4.26 10.47 -5.41
N VAL A 57 3.49 9.38 -5.37
CA VAL A 57 3.12 8.76 -4.10
C VAL A 57 4.37 8.31 -3.34
N VAL A 58 4.35 8.51 -2.02
CA VAL A 58 5.42 8.07 -1.13
C VAL A 58 5.00 6.76 -0.48
N GLU A 59 5.85 5.76 -0.59
CA GLU A 59 5.64 4.48 0.09
C GLU A 59 6.30 4.52 1.45
N GLU A 60 5.58 4.10 2.48
CA GLU A 60 6.05 4.05 3.85
C GLU A 60 5.67 2.71 4.46
N VAL A 61 6.28 2.40 5.59
CA VAL A 61 5.92 1.23 6.38
C VAL A 61 5.77 1.71 7.82
N LYS A 62 4.64 1.37 8.42
CA LYS A 62 4.33 1.81 9.78
C LYS A 62 3.95 0.61 10.64
N TRP A 63 3.91 0.84 11.93
CA TRP A 63 3.42 -0.13 12.93
C TRP A 63 4.18 -1.46 12.91
N ARG A 64 5.50 -1.38 12.76
CA ARG A 64 6.38 -2.55 12.85
C ARG A 64 6.42 -3.02 14.31
N LYS A 65 6.34 -4.33 14.50
CA LYS A 65 6.38 -4.93 15.83
C LYS A 65 6.86 -6.38 15.70
N PRO A 66 7.25 -7.03 16.81
CA PRO A 66 7.77 -8.41 16.72
C PRO A 66 6.84 -9.39 16.01
N SER A 67 5.52 -9.23 16.18
CA SER A 67 4.55 -10.09 15.49
C SER A 67 4.34 -9.70 14.03
N ASN A 68 4.84 -8.53 13.62
CA ASN A 68 4.75 -8.07 12.24
C ASN A 68 5.97 -7.19 11.92
N PRO A 69 7.15 -7.84 11.77
CA PRO A 69 8.40 -7.07 11.62
C PRO A 69 8.48 -6.26 10.34
N LEU A 70 7.75 -6.65 9.30
CA LEU A 70 7.73 -5.90 8.05
C LEU A 70 6.79 -4.69 8.10
N GLY A 71 5.92 -4.64 9.11
CA GLY A 71 4.98 -3.55 9.27
C GLY A 71 3.85 -3.56 8.24
N VAL A 72 3.17 -2.42 8.14
CA VAL A 72 2.03 -2.26 7.25
C VAL A 72 2.39 -1.27 6.15
N PRO A 73 2.23 -1.65 4.87
CA PRO A 73 2.44 -0.71 3.76
C PRO A 73 1.48 0.47 3.86
N VAL A 74 2.02 1.66 3.69
CA VAL A 74 1.27 2.92 3.74
C VAL A 74 1.66 3.75 2.53
N TRP A 75 0.67 4.33 1.86
CA TRP A 75 0.90 5.22 0.73
C TRP A 75 0.43 6.61 1.11
N SER A 76 1.29 7.61 0.87
CA SER A 76 1.08 8.97 1.33
C SER A 76 1.34 9.98 0.21
N HIS A 77 0.60 11.07 0.25
CA HIS A 77 0.82 12.25 -0.57
C HIS A 77 0.16 13.41 0.17
N ALA A 78 0.98 14.26 0.79
CA ALA A 78 0.50 15.34 1.66
C ALA A 78 -0.36 14.77 2.81
N GLY A 79 0.04 13.64 3.35
CA GLY A 79 -0.68 12.89 4.37
C GLY A 79 -1.02 11.49 3.88
N ILE A 80 -1.46 10.64 4.79
CA ILE A 80 -1.78 9.26 4.43
C ILE A 80 -2.96 9.21 3.47
N LEU A 81 -2.79 8.47 2.37
CA LEU A 81 -3.87 8.16 1.45
C LEU A 81 -4.57 6.88 1.88
N CYS A 82 -3.80 5.80 1.97
CA CYS A 82 -4.36 4.48 2.27
C CYS A 82 -3.29 3.55 2.83
N THR A 83 -3.76 2.47 3.43
CA THR A 83 -2.90 1.43 4.01
C THR A 83 -3.34 0.07 3.47
N GLY A 84 -2.37 -0.82 3.27
CA GLY A 84 -2.63 -2.16 2.76
C GLY A 84 -2.35 -3.22 3.80
N GLU A 85 -3.38 -3.90 4.26
CA GLU A 85 -3.24 -4.96 5.25
C GLU A 85 -3.63 -6.29 4.63
N THR A 86 -2.96 -7.36 5.05
CA THR A 86 -3.25 -8.70 4.56
C THR A 86 -3.64 -9.58 5.75
N TYR A 87 -4.76 -10.25 5.58
CA TYR A 87 -5.29 -11.20 6.56
C TYR A 87 -5.40 -12.56 5.89
N LYS A 88 -5.83 -13.57 6.62
CA LYS A 88 -5.87 -14.94 6.10
C LYS A 88 -6.67 -15.04 4.79
N ASN A 89 -7.83 -14.40 4.74
CA ASN A 89 -8.77 -14.54 3.61
C ASN A 89 -9.08 -13.23 2.91
N VAL A 90 -8.34 -12.16 3.19
CA VAL A 90 -8.66 -10.86 2.63
C VAL A 90 -7.43 -9.96 2.56
N VAL A 91 -7.37 -9.16 1.50
CA VAL A 91 -6.45 -8.03 1.41
C VAL A 91 -7.31 -6.78 1.59
N LYS A 92 -7.00 -5.97 2.60
CA LYS A 92 -7.80 -4.80 2.95
C LYS A 92 -7.05 -3.53 2.61
N LEU A 93 -7.66 -2.67 1.80
CA LEU A 93 -7.12 -1.35 1.48
C LEU A 93 -7.98 -0.32 2.19
N THR A 94 -7.43 0.33 3.20
CA THR A 94 -8.14 1.30 4.02
C THR A 94 -7.76 2.71 3.62
N PHE A 95 -8.74 3.52 3.25
CA PHE A 95 -8.53 4.93 2.92
C PHE A 95 -8.70 5.77 4.18
N ALA A 96 -7.65 6.52 4.51
CA ALA A 96 -7.61 7.28 5.77
C ALA A 96 -8.76 8.29 5.90
N LYS A 97 -9.18 8.88 4.78
CA LYS A 97 -10.28 9.85 4.75
C LYS A 97 -11.43 9.34 3.88
N GLY A 98 -11.62 8.02 3.87
CA GLY A 98 -12.61 7.38 2.99
C GLY A 98 -14.02 7.93 3.13
N ALA A 99 -14.40 8.28 4.36
CA ALA A 99 -15.75 8.82 4.61
C ALA A 99 -15.99 10.16 3.93
N SER A 100 -14.92 10.87 3.55
CA SER A 100 -15.00 12.17 2.87
C SER A 100 -14.84 12.04 1.37
N LEU A 101 -14.70 10.82 0.85
CA LEU A 101 -14.51 10.59 -0.58
C LEU A 101 -15.82 10.16 -1.22
N ALA A 102 -16.13 10.74 -2.37
CA ALA A 102 -17.20 10.21 -3.21
C ALA A 102 -16.74 8.88 -3.78
N ASP A 103 -17.61 7.91 -3.80
CA ASP A 103 -17.32 6.56 -4.29
C ASP A 103 -18.41 6.15 -5.27
N PRO A 104 -18.43 6.77 -6.46
CA PRO A 104 -19.53 6.56 -7.39
C PRO A 104 -19.63 5.14 -7.91
N SER A 105 -18.52 4.40 -7.89
CA SER A 105 -18.51 3.01 -8.35
C SER A 105 -18.81 2.01 -7.24
N GLY A 106 -18.99 2.49 -6.00
CA GLY A 106 -19.32 1.63 -4.87
C GLY A 106 -18.23 0.67 -4.48
N LEU A 107 -16.97 1.12 -4.51
CA LEU A 107 -15.83 0.25 -4.18
C LEU A 107 -15.74 -0.06 -2.69
N PHE A 108 -16.06 0.90 -1.82
CA PHE A 108 -15.98 0.65 -0.37
C PHE A 108 -17.00 -0.41 0.02
N ASN A 109 -16.51 -1.47 0.64
CA ASN A 109 -17.34 -2.59 1.07
C ASN A 109 -17.03 -3.02 2.50
N SER A 110 -16.22 -2.25 3.22
CA SER A 110 -15.82 -2.56 4.59
C SER A 110 -15.62 -1.25 5.34
N SER A 111 -15.76 -1.32 6.67
CA SER A 111 -15.62 -0.15 7.55
C SER A 111 -16.60 0.97 7.16
N LEU A 112 -17.80 0.60 6.71
CA LEU A 112 -18.76 1.56 6.16
C LEU A 112 -19.38 2.48 7.21
N GLU A 113 -19.27 2.12 8.49
CA GLU A 113 -19.79 2.93 9.58
C GLU A 113 -18.74 3.84 10.21
N GLY A 114 -17.51 3.80 9.69
CA GLY A 114 -16.44 4.65 10.20
C GLY A 114 -16.72 6.12 9.89
N ASN A 115 -16.40 6.99 10.84
CA ASN A 115 -16.58 8.42 10.66
C ASN A 115 -15.50 9.05 9.77
N THR A 116 -14.38 8.37 9.61
CA THR A 116 -13.23 8.89 8.87
C THR A 116 -12.75 7.88 7.82
N ARG A 117 -12.52 6.65 8.22
CA ARG A 117 -11.94 5.62 7.35
C ARG A 117 -13.02 4.81 6.64
N ARG A 118 -12.71 4.37 5.43
CA ARG A 118 -13.50 3.39 4.69
C ARG A 118 -12.51 2.45 4.02
N ALA A 119 -12.94 1.22 3.78
CA ALA A 119 -12.03 0.20 3.27
C ALA A 119 -12.66 -0.61 2.14
N ILE A 120 -11.76 -1.18 1.33
CA ILE A 120 -12.12 -2.16 0.30
C ILE A 120 -11.48 -3.48 0.71
N ASP A 121 -12.30 -4.51 0.86
CA ASP A 121 -11.83 -5.87 1.10
C ASP A 121 -11.78 -6.61 -0.23
N PHE A 122 -10.61 -7.12 -0.58
CA PHE A 122 -10.42 -7.93 -1.78
C PHE A 122 -10.28 -9.39 -1.35
N HIS A 123 -11.03 -10.26 -1.98
CA HIS A 123 -11.01 -11.70 -1.73
C HIS A 123 -10.39 -12.41 -2.92
N GLU A 124 -9.98 -13.66 -2.70
CA GLU A 124 -9.40 -14.47 -3.77
C GLU A 124 -10.36 -14.55 -4.95
N GLY A 125 -9.84 -14.25 -6.14
CA GLY A 125 -10.65 -14.31 -7.36
C GLY A 125 -11.43 -13.05 -7.68
N ASP A 126 -11.44 -12.06 -6.77
CA ASP A 126 -12.12 -10.79 -7.04
C ASP A 126 -11.45 -10.06 -8.20
N LYS A 127 -12.26 -9.50 -9.07
CA LYS A 127 -11.76 -8.62 -10.12
C LYS A 127 -11.64 -7.21 -9.57
N ILE A 128 -10.53 -6.57 -9.87
CA ILE A 128 -10.31 -5.19 -9.45
C ILE A 128 -10.78 -4.27 -10.57
N ASP A 129 -11.69 -3.35 -10.24
CA ASP A 129 -12.05 -2.28 -11.17
C ASP A 129 -10.94 -1.25 -11.14
N GLU A 130 -9.96 -1.45 -12.03
CA GLU A 130 -8.71 -0.67 -12.00
C GLU A 130 -8.95 0.81 -12.25
N LYS A 131 -9.82 1.12 -13.19
CA LYS A 131 -10.14 2.51 -13.50
C LYS A 131 -10.77 3.23 -12.31
N ALA A 132 -11.74 2.56 -11.68
CA ALA A 132 -12.43 3.13 -10.52
C ALA A 132 -11.48 3.29 -9.34
N LEU A 133 -10.61 2.30 -9.12
CA LEU A 133 -9.65 2.38 -8.02
C LEU A 133 -8.66 3.51 -8.23
N LYS A 134 -8.13 3.67 -9.44
CA LYS A 134 -7.22 4.77 -9.73
C LYS A 134 -7.91 6.12 -9.54
N ALA A 135 -9.17 6.23 -9.95
CA ALA A 135 -9.96 7.47 -9.74
C ALA A 135 -10.11 7.78 -8.26
N LEU A 136 -10.34 6.74 -7.44
CA LEU A 136 -10.48 6.91 -5.99
C LEU A 136 -9.16 7.36 -5.35
N ILE A 137 -8.03 6.80 -5.80
CA ILE A 137 -6.70 7.23 -5.34
C ILE A 137 -6.47 8.70 -5.68
N ARG A 138 -6.78 9.11 -6.91
CA ARG A 138 -6.61 10.50 -7.33
C ARG A 138 -7.51 11.44 -6.51
N ALA A 139 -8.72 10.99 -6.19
CA ALA A 139 -9.61 11.78 -5.34
C ALA A 139 -9.03 11.96 -3.94
N ALA A 140 -8.39 10.91 -3.40
CA ALA A 140 -7.74 10.98 -2.09
C ALA A 140 -6.58 11.96 -2.11
N VAL A 141 -5.77 11.96 -3.19
CA VAL A 141 -4.67 12.92 -3.35
C VAL A 141 -5.23 14.34 -3.38
N LYS A 142 -6.28 14.55 -4.16
CA LYS A 142 -6.90 15.87 -4.28
C LYS A 142 -7.40 16.36 -2.94
N LEU A 143 -8.03 15.48 -2.17
CA LEU A 143 -8.53 15.84 -0.84
C LEU A 143 -7.40 16.27 0.09
N ASN A 144 -6.27 15.55 0.06
CA ASN A 144 -5.12 15.88 0.91
C ASN A 144 -4.43 17.17 0.50
N THR A 145 -4.49 17.52 -0.79
CA THR A 145 -3.75 18.67 -1.32
C THR A 145 -4.60 19.93 -1.47
N SER A 146 -5.90 19.83 -1.30
CA SER A 146 -6.79 21.00 -1.49
C SER A 146 -6.93 21.83 -0.24
N GLY A 147 -6.12 21.58 0.74
CA GLY A 147 -5.97 22.40 1.88
C GLY A 147 -7.05 22.58 2.82
#